data_742ed4823377520078b04bf83c40d73e
#
_entry.id   742ed4823377520078b04bf83c40d73e
#
_cell.length_a   1.000
_cell.length_b   1.000
_cell.length_c   1.000
_cell.angle_alpha   90.00
_cell.angle_beta   90.00
_cell.angle_gamma   90.00
#
_symmetry.space_group_name_H-M   'P 1'
#
loop_
_entity.id
_entity.type
_entity.pdbx_description
1 polymer ?
#
loop_
_entity_poly.entity_id
_entity_poly.type
_entity_poly.pdbx_seq_one_letter_code
_entity_poly.pdbx_strand_id
1 'polypeptide(L)'
;MSIAAQPLTEDDGPLSPWWIRAVLIVMLLGFTGLISITLLAYRNAPPIPAQVLDEQGAAVFSGADIGDGQAVFLKYGLMANGSIWGHGSYLGPDFSAEALHRMGEVTAAAIAQQQHGKPVAALTPSQQAAVQAETAVALKTDRKSTRLNSSHG
;
A
#
# COMPACT_ATOMS: atom_id res chain seq x y z
N MET A 1 25.86 -65.17 0.50
CA MET A 1 25.25 -64.44 1.64
C MET A 1 24.16 -63.56 1.03
N SER A 2 22.91 -64.05 1.03
CA SER A 2 21.78 -63.41 0.32
C SER A 2 21.07 -62.53 1.31
N ILE A 3 21.12 -61.18 1.09
CA ILE A 3 20.40 -60.23 1.90
C ILE A 3 18.98 -60.22 1.39
N ALA A 4 18.09 -60.85 2.11
CA ALA A 4 16.66 -60.79 1.83
C ALA A 4 16.17 -59.36 2.14
N ALA A 5 15.74 -58.63 1.12
CA ALA A 5 15.05 -57.40 1.27
C ALA A 5 13.72 -57.66 2.01
N GLN A 6 13.58 -57.08 3.20
CA GLN A 6 12.28 -57.10 3.88
C GLN A 6 11.33 -56.20 3.11
N PRO A 7 10.09 -56.68 2.81
CA PRO A 7 9.09 -55.83 2.24
C PRO A 7 8.71 -54.78 3.29
N LEU A 8 8.77 -53.50 2.85
CA LEU A 8 8.20 -52.40 3.63
C LEU A 8 6.68 -52.65 3.66
N THR A 9 6.16 -53.11 4.76
CA THR A 9 4.71 -53.12 4.98
C THR A 9 4.28 -51.67 5.14
N GLU A 10 3.82 -51.10 4.04
CA GLU A 10 3.03 -49.85 4.08
C GLU A 10 1.79 -50.16 4.92
N ASP A 11 1.73 -49.66 6.12
CA ASP A 11 0.56 -49.74 6.99
C ASP A 11 -0.49 -48.74 6.43
N ASP A 12 -1.20 -49.16 5.39
CA ASP A 12 -2.31 -48.42 4.77
C ASP A 12 -3.56 -48.42 5.67
N GLY A 13 -3.40 -48.42 6.97
CA GLY A 13 -4.49 -48.23 7.91
C GLY A 13 -5.18 -46.90 7.69
N PRO A 14 -6.53 -46.86 7.78
CA PRO A 14 -7.27 -45.60 7.60
C PRO A 14 -6.74 -44.56 8.58
N LEU A 15 -6.35 -43.37 8.07
CA LEU A 15 -5.84 -42.28 8.87
C LEU A 15 -6.76 -42.01 10.06
N SER A 16 -6.19 -41.95 11.24
CA SER A 16 -6.95 -41.70 12.48
C SER A 16 -7.83 -40.44 12.31
N PRO A 17 -9.10 -40.47 12.75
CA PRO A 17 -9.98 -39.29 12.72
C PRO A 17 -9.38 -38.04 13.35
N TRP A 18 -8.40 -38.19 14.22
CA TRP A 18 -7.61 -37.12 14.83
C TRP A 18 -6.84 -36.29 13.79
N TRP A 19 -6.21 -36.97 12.81
CA TRP A 19 -5.45 -36.28 11.75
C TRP A 19 -6.35 -35.43 10.88
N ILE A 20 -7.53 -35.94 10.54
CA ILE A 20 -8.51 -35.16 9.75
C ILE A 20 -8.96 -33.93 10.51
N ARG A 21 -9.24 -34.07 11.81
CA ARG A 21 -9.60 -32.90 12.65
C ARG A 21 -8.46 -31.89 12.78
N ALA A 22 -7.23 -32.36 12.98
CA ALA A 22 -6.07 -31.49 13.03
C ALA A 22 -5.86 -30.69 11.73
N VAL A 23 -5.95 -31.36 10.58
CA VAL A 23 -5.85 -30.72 9.27
C VAL A 23 -6.95 -29.68 9.08
N LEU A 24 -8.20 -30.02 9.41
CA LEU A 24 -9.33 -29.08 9.30
C LEU A 24 -9.15 -27.86 10.20
N ILE A 25 -8.65 -28.02 11.42
CA ILE A 25 -8.39 -26.90 12.34
C ILE A 25 -7.29 -25.99 11.75
N VAL A 26 -6.19 -26.59 11.27
CA VAL A 26 -5.08 -25.81 10.65
C VAL A 26 -5.57 -25.07 9.42
N MET A 27 -6.34 -25.71 8.56
CA MET A 27 -6.92 -25.07 7.38
C MET A 27 -7.88 -23.93 7.78
N LEU A 28 -8.77 -24.15 8.73
CA LEU A 28 -9.70 -23.12 9.20
C LEU A 28 -8.96 -21.90 9.76
N LEU A 29 -7.96 -22.11 10.60
CA LEU A 29 -7.13 -21.04 11.16
C LEU A 29 -6.35 -20.30 10.06
N GLY A 30 -5.76 -21.05 9.12
CA GLY A 30 -5.04 -20.48 7.99
C GLY A 30 -5.92 -19.61 7.10
N PHE A 31 -7.09 -20.12 6.69
CA PHE A 31 -8.03 -19.35 5.88
C PHE A 31 -8.60 -18.14 6.63
N THR A 32 -8.92 -18.29 7.92
CA THR A 32 -9.39 -17.17 8.74
C THR A 32 -8.34 -16.08 8.82
N GLY A 33 -7.07 -16.44 9.05
CA GLY A 33 -5.96 -15.51 9.05
C GLY A 33 -5.78 -14.80 7.70
N LEU A 34 -5.81 -15.57 6.61
CA LEU A 34 -5.66 -15.05 5.26
C LEU A 34 -6.79 -14.06 4.90
N ILE A 35 -8.04 -14.43 5.17
CA ILE A 35 -9.21 -13.56 4.94
C ILE A 35 -9.08 -12.29 5.78
N SER A 36 -8.70 -12.40 7.05
CA SER A 36 -8.55 -11.25 7.94
C SER A 36 -7.48 -10.27 7.43
N ILE A 37 -6.32 -10.78 7.00
CA ILE A 37 -5.24 -9.96 6.43
C ILE A 37 -5.69 -9.31 5.12
N THR A 38 -6.38 -10.06 4.25
CA THR A 38 -6.92 -9.55 2.99
C THR A 38 -7.91 -8.40 3.23
N LEU A 39 -8.88 -8.58 4.13
CA LEU A 39 -9.83 -7.53 4.46
C LEU A 39 -9.13 -6.30 5.06
N LEU A 40 -8.12 -6.50 5.89
CA LEU A 40 -7.33 -5.40 6.46
C LEU A 40 -6.54 -4.66 5.39
N ALA A 41 -5.94 -5.37 4.44
CA ALA A 41 -5.22 -4.79 3.31
C ALA A 41 -6.15 -3.93 2.43
N TYR A 42 -7.33 -4.43 2.07
CA TYR A 42 -8.32 -3.66 1.30
C TYR A 42 -8.82 -2.43 2.06
N ARG A 43 -9.08 -2.55 3.36
CA ARG A 43 -9.47 -1.40 4.18
C ARG A 43 -8.41 -0.32 4.29
N ASN A 44 -7.14 -0.68 4.17
CA ASN A 44 -6.00 0.24 4.26
C ASN A 44 -5.43 0.61 2.88
N ALA A 45 -6.04 0.14 1.78
CA ALA A 45 -5.65 0.54 0.44
C ALA A 45 -5.73 2.07 0.29
N PRO A 46 -4.77 2.71 -0.40
CA PRO A 46 -4.81 4.14 -0.67
C PRO A 46 -6.06 4.48 -1.48
N PRO A 47 -6.80 5.54 -1.12
CA PRO A 47 -7.95 5.95 -1.90
C PRO A 47 -7.50 6.51 -3.25
N ILE A 48 -8.19 6.15 -4.31
CA ILE A 48 -8.05 6.78 -5.62
C ILE A 48 -8.98 8.01 -5.60
N PRO A 49 -8.46 9.24 -5.81
CA PRO A 49 -9.31 10.43 -5.86
C PRO A 49 -10.24 10.39 -7.07
N ALA A 50 -11.46 10.89 -6.93
CA ALA A 50 -12.39 10.97 -8.04
C ALA A 50 -11.87 11.91 -9.17
N GLN A 51 -11.23 13.00 -8.78
CA GLN A 51 -10.58 13.96 -9.67
C GLN A 51 -9.36 14.58 -9.00
N VAL A 52 -8.35 14.91 -9.79
CA VAL A 52 -7.22 15.75 -9.39
C VAL A 52 -7.36 17.08 -10.10
N LEU A 53 -7.40 18.17 -9.33
CA LEU A 53 -7.60 19.52 -9.82
C LEU A 53 -6.29 20.29 -9.80
N ASP A 54 -6.12 21.24 -10.70
CA ASP A 54 -5.05 22.24 -10.67
C ASP A 54 -5.36 23.38 -9.68
N GLU A 55 -4.46 24.34 -9.60
CA GLU A 55 -4.61 25.52 -8.73
C GLU A 55 -5.83 26.39 -9.13
N GLN A 56 -6.29 26.31 -10.36
CA GLN A 56 -7.42 27.05 -10.92
C GLN A 56 -8.74 26.26 -10.76
N GLY A 57 -8.70 25.04 -10.26
CA GLY A 57 -9.85 24.17 -10.06
C GLY A 57 -10.27 23.39 -11.32
N ALA A 58 -9.45 23.40 -12.37
CA ALA A 58 -9.70 22.59 -13.56
C ALA A 58 -9.23 21.14 -13.33
N ALA A 59 -10.00 20.16 -13.83
CA ALA A 59 -9.65 18.75 -13.70
C ALA A 59 -8.45 18.41 -14.59
N VAL A 60 -7.35 17.95 -13.98
CA VAL A 60 -6.14 17.49 -14.67
C VAL A 60 -6.29 16.04 -15.11
N PHE A 61 -6.76 15.19 -14.22
CA PHE A 61 -7.12 13.80 -14.51
C PHE A 61 -8.14 13.27 -13.52
N SER A 62 -8.88 12.26 -13.95
CA SER A 62 -9.93 11.58 -13.18
C SER A 62 -9.40 10.31 -12.52
N GLY A 63 -10.18 9.73 -11.62
CA GLY A 63 -9.92 8.41 -11.05
C GLY A 63 -9.88 7.30 -12.10
N ALA A 64 -10.65 7.44 -13.20
CA ALA A 64 -10.60 6.51 -14.32
C ALA A 64 -9.24 6.57 -15.03
N ASP A 65 -8.70 7.77 -15.30
CA ASP A 65 -7.38 7.94 -15.91
C ASP A 65 -6.26 7.33 -15.06
N ILE A 66 -6.39 7.40 -13.72
CA ILE A 66 -5.45 6.73 -12.79
C ILE A 66 -5.53 5.21 -12.95
N GLY A 67 -6.75 4.65 -13.04
CA GLY A 67 -6.96 3.22 -13.26
C GLY A 67 -6.42 2.75 -14.61
N ASP A 68 -6.66 3.50 -15.67
CA ASP A 68 -6.14 3.22 -17.00
C ASP A 68 -4.61 3.33 -17.05
N GLY A 69 -4.04 4.31 -16.36
CA GLY A 69 -2.59 4.44 -16.19
C GLY A 69 -1.98 3.22 -15.49
N GLN A 70 -2.64 2.68 -14.48
CA GLN A 70 -2.23 1.45 -13.81
C GLN A 70 -2.27 0.24 -14.76
N ALA A 71 -3.33 0.13 -15.58
CA ALA A 71 -3.44 -0.93 -16.57
C ALA A 71 -2.32 -0.87 -17.62
N VAL A 72 -1.99 0.34 -18.10
CA VAL A 72 -0.85 0.58 -19.01
C VAL A 72 0.47 0.21 -18.35
N PHE A 73 0.69 0.62 -17.09
CA PHE A 73 1.88 0.28 -16.32
C PHE A 73 2.10 -1.24 -16.23
N LEU A 74 1.05 -2.00 -15.94
CA LEU A 74 1.10 -3.45 -15.87
C LEU A 74 1.28 -4.09 -17.26
N LYS A 75 0.56 -3.59 -18.27
CA LYS A 75 0.59 -4.13 -19.63
C LYS A 75 1.98 -4.06 -20.27
N TYR A 76 2.71 -2.98 -20.04
CA TYR A 76 4.03 -2.77 -20.63
C TYR A 76 5.19 -3.20 -19.72
N GLY A 77 4.89 -3.80 -18.57
CA GLY A 77 5.92 -4.30 -17.65
C GLY A 77 6.79 -3.20 -17.06
N LEU A 78 6.24 -1.98 -16.88
CA LEU A 78 6.98 -0.85 -16.34
C LEU A 78 7.46 -1.06 -14.91
N MET A 79 6.98 -2.11 -14.24
CA MET A 79 7.48 -2.58 -12.95
C MET A 79 8.97 -2.95 -12.97
N ALA A 80 9.56 -3.17 -14.14
CA ALA A 80 11.00 -3.38 -14.29
C ALA A 80 11.81 -2.10 -14.03
N ASN A 81 11.21 -0.92 -14.20
CA ASN A 81 11.86 0.38 -14.07
C ASN A 81 11.72 1.04 -12.69
N GLY A 82 10.96 0.43 -11.78
CA GLY A 82 10.72 0.94 -10.44
C GLY A 82 9.63 0.14 -9.74
N SER A 83 9.19 0.61 -8.58
CA SER A 83 8.12 -0.03 -7.83
C SER A 83 6.96 0.93 -7.56
N ILE A 84 5.79 0.35 -7.30
CA ILE A 84 4.62 1.04 -6.75
C ILE A 84 4.24 0.31 -5.47
N TRP A 85 4.19 0.99 -4.34
CA TRP A 85 3.91 0.42 -3.01
C TRP A 85 4.86 -0.73 -2.65
N GLY A 86 6.12 -0.64 -3.03
CA GLY A 86 7.12 -1.67 -2.81
C GLY A 86 6.99 -2.90 -3.71
N HIS A 87 6.07 -2.90 -4.68
CA HIS A 87 5.91 -3.98 -5.65
C HIS A 87 6.53 -3.60 -6.99
N GLY A 88 7.57 -4.32 -7.41
CA GLY A 88 8.30 -4.09 -8.66
C GLY A 88 9.80 -4.29 -8.51
N SER A 89 10.58 -3.72 -9.45
CA SER A 89 12.02 -3.82 -9.46
C SER A 89 12.67 -2.97 -8.37
N TYR A 90 13.74 -3.50 -7.78
CA TYR A 90 14.59 -2.77 -6.83
C TYR A 90 15.64 -1.87 -7.53
N LEU A 91 15.70 -1.87 -8.85
CA LEU A 91 16.68 -1.09 -9.62
C LEU A 91 16.24 0.35 -9.88
N GLY A 92 14.99 0.67 -9.62
CA GLY A 92 14.43 2.01 -9.80
C GLY A 92 13.83 2.57 -8.51
N PRO A 93 13.31 3.82 -8.57
CA PRO A 93 12.63 4.42 -7.42
C PRO A 93 11.31 3.72 -7.12
N ASP A 94 10.83 3.87 -5.90
CA ASP A 94 9.42 3.64 -5.60
C ASP A 94 8.63 4.90 -5.94
N PHE A 95 7.83 4.84 -7.00
CA PHE A 95 7.08 6.00 -7.49
C PHE A 95 6.04 6.51 -6.50
N SER A 96 5.51 5.63 -5.63
CA SER A 96 4.58 6.02 -4.58
C SER A 96 5.29 6.77 -3.47
N ALA A 97 6.50 6.35 -3.10
CA ALA A 97 7.32 7.04 -2.11
C ALA A 97 7.78 8.40 -2.64
N GLU A 98 8.19 8.47 -3.91
CA GLU A 98 8.58 9.73 -4.57
C GLU A 98 7.41 10.72 -4.62
N ALA A 99 6.22 10.26 -5.03
CA ALA A 99 5.02 11.09 -5.05
C ALA A 99 4.67 11.60 -3.65
N LEU A 100 4.71 10.74 -2.63
CA LEU A 100 4.43 11.13 -1.25
C LEU A 100 5.47 12.11 -0.71
N HIS A 101 6.74 11.92 -1.05
CA HIS A 101 7.82 12.85 -0.67
C HIS A 101 7.57 14.23 -1.26
N ARG A 102 7.27 14.32 -2.56
CA ARG A 102 6.95 15.59 -3.23
C ARG A 102 5.71 16.27 -2.67
N MET A 103 4.66 15.52 -2.38
CA MET A 103 3.48 16.06 -1.69
C MET A 103 3.86 16.66 -0.34
N GLY A 104 4.72 15.97 0.43
CA GLY A 104 5.24 16.48 1.69
C GLY A 104 6.01 17.78 1.55
N GLU A 105 6.91 17.86 0.58
CA GLU A 105 7.71 19.07 0.32
C GLU A 105 6.84 20.27 -0.06
N VAL A 106 5.90 20.08 -1.00
CA VAL A 106 5.00 21.15 -1.46
C VAL A 106 4.10 21.62 -0.30
N THR A 107 3.53 20.69 0.46
CA THR A 107 2.69 21.02 1.62
C THR A 107 3.48 21.76 2.69
N ALA A 108 4.70 21.32 3.01
CA ALA A 108 5.55 22.00 3.97
C ALA A 108 5.94 23.40 3.50
N ALA A 109 6.25 23.57 2.22
CA ALA A 109 6.57 24.88 1.63
C ALA A 109 5.37 25.84 1.71
N ALA A 110 4.17 25.35 1.40
CA ALA A 110 2.94 26.12 1.50
C ALA A 110 2.65 26.58 2.95
N ILE A 111 2.76 25.69 3.93
CA ILE A 111 2.58 25.99 5.35
C ILE A 111 3.63 27.01 5.82
N ALA A 112 4.91 26.81 5.47
CA ALA A 112 5.99 27.71 5.83
C ALA A 112 5.78 29.12 5.26
N GLN A 113 5.34 29.20 4.00
CA GLN A 113 5.04 30.48 3.36
C GLN A 113 3.83 31.16 4.00
N GLN A 114 2.78 30.41 4.31
CA GLN A 114 1.55 30.95 4.90
C GLN A 114 1.78 31.46 6.35
N GLN A 115 2.55 30.72 7.15
CA GLN A 115 2.73 31.05 8.56
C GLN A 115 3.90 32.00 8.82
N HIS A 116 4.97 31.89 8.04
CA HIS A 116 6.22 32.60 8.32
C HIS A 116 6.67 33.52 7.17
N GLY A 117 6.04 33.46 6.00
CA GLY A 117 6.44 34.24 4.82
C GLY A 117 7.86 33.90 4.33
N LYS A 118 8.38 32.73 4.67
CA LYS A 118 9.76 32.31 4.38
C LYS A 118 9.79 30.87 3.90
N PRO A 119 10.77 30.50 3.04
CA PRO A 119 10.98 29.11 2.67
C PRO A 119 11.41 28.26 3.88
N VAL A 120 11.10 26.98 3.86
CA VAL A 120 11.39 26.02 4.96
C VAL A 120 12.85 26.06 5.39
N ALA A 121 13.78 26.18 4.43
CA ALA A 121 15.23 26.25 4.70
C ALA A 121 15.68 27.49 5.50
N ALA A 122 14.90 28.56 5.50
CA ALA A 122 15.18 29.80 6.21
C ALA A 122 14.51 29.88 7.60
N LEU A 123 13.80 28.83 8.01
CA LEU A 123 13.15 28.74 9.31
C LEU A 123 14.11 28.25 10.39
N THR A 124 13.84 28.65 11.63
CA THR A 124 14.56 28.10 12.80
C THR A 124 14.25 26.62 12.99
N PRO A 125 15.11 25.82 13.65
CA PRO A 125 14.85 24.39 13.87
C PRO A 125 13.50 24.09 14.54
N SER A 126 13.06 24.94 15.47
CA SER A 126 11.76 24.81 16.13
C SER A 126 10.58 25.05 15.18
N GLN A 127 10.70 26.05 14.30
CA GLN A 127 9.70 26.35 13.28
C GLN A 127 9.65 25.23 12.22
N GLN A 128 10.79 24.69 11.80
CA GLN A 128 10.85 23.55 10.89
C GLN A 128 10.14 22.33 11.48
N ALA A 129 10.37 22.02 12.75
CA ALA A 129 9.70 20.91 13.44
C ALA A 129 8.18 21.11 13.51
N ALA A 130 7.72 22.34 13.78
CA ALA A 130 6.29 22.69 13.80
C ALA A 130 5.67 22.50 12.39
N VAL A 131 6.30 23.03 11.35
CA VAL A 131 5.85 22.86 9.95
C VAL A 131 5.78 21.39 9.54
N GLN A 132 6.78 20.58 9.92
CA GLN A 132 6.76 19.15 9.64
C GLN A 132 5.62 18.41 10.35
N ALA A 133 5.37 18.74 11.63
CA ALA A 133 4.27 18.15 12.38
C ALA A 133 2.91 18.50 11.74
N GLU A 134 2.72 19.75 11.34
CA GLU A 134 1.50 20.21 10.68
C GLU A 134 1.32 19.61 9.29
N THR A 135 2.39 19.49 8.51
CA THR A 135 2.40 18.77 7.23
C THR A 135 1.92 17.33 7.40
N ALA A 136 2.42 16.62 8.42
CA ALA A 136 2.01 15.25 8.69
C ALA A 136 0.52 15.16 9.08
N VAL A 137 -0.02 16.14 9.78
CA VAL A 137 -1.45 16.22 10.12
C VAL A 137 -2.29 16.52 8.87
N ALA A 138 -1.88 17.49 8.05
CA ALA A 138 -2.57 17.86 6.82
C ALA A 138 -2.71 16.67 5.86
N LEU A 139 -1.60 15.96 5.58
CA LEU A 139 -1.61 14.78 4.71
C LEU A 139 -2.46 13.62 5.26
N LYS A 140 -2.53 13.45 6.59
CA LYS A 140 -3.41 12.45 7.22
C LYS A 140 -4.88 12.84 7.13
N THR A 141 -5.20 14.12 7.24
CA THR A 141 -6.57 14.62 7.19
C THR A 141 -7.12 14.54 5.78
N ASP A 142 -6.33 14.90 4.79
CA ASP A 142 -6.70 14.80 3.37
C ASP A 142 -6.99 13.35 2.97
N ARG A 143 -6.19 12.39 3.42
CA ARG A 143 -6.46 10.96 3.25
C ARG A 143 -7.82 10.52 3.84
N LYS A 144 -8.29 11.15 4.91
CA LYS A 144 -9.60 10.84 5.50
C LYS A 144 -10.74 11.44 4.69
N SER A 145 -10.61 12.69 4.22
CA SER A 145 -11.62 13.36 3.40
C SER A 145 -11.83 12.65 2.06
N THR A 146 -10.78 12.20 1.42
CA THR A 146 -10.82 11.42 0.17
C THR A 146 -11.56 10.09 0.37
N ARG A 147 -11.38 9.41 1.50
CA ARG A 147 -12.12 8.17 1.82
C ARG A 147 -13.62 8.38 2.00
N LEU A 148 -14.04 9.50 2.58
CA LEU A 148 -15.46 9.79 2.79
C LEU A 148 -16.16 10.11 1.46
N ASN A 149 -15.49 10.76 0.53
CA ASN A 149 -16.04 11.08 -0.79
C ASN A 149 -16.14 9.85 -1.71
N SER A 150 -15.23 8.86 -1.58
CA SER A 150 -15.27 7.64 -2.39
C SER A 150 -16.33 6.63 -1.93
N SER A 151 -16.92 6.80 -0.74
CA SER A 151 -17.99 5.92 -0.21
C SER A 151 -19.39 6.34 -0.60
N HIS A 152 -19.57 7.45 -1.32
CA HIS A 152 -20.85 8.00 -1.76
C HIS A 152 -21.01 8.08 -3.29
N GLY A 153 -20.14 7.41 -4.05
CA GLY A 153 -20.22 7.30 -5.51
C GLY A 153 -20.73 5.94 -5.98
#